data_c5b2aba313b5bc71091d923c4301fcb2
#
_entry.id   c5b2aba313b5bc71091d923c4301fcb2
#
_cell.length_a   1.000
_cell.length_b   1.000
_cell.length_c   1.000
_cell.angle_alpha   90.00
_cell.angle_beta   90.00
_cell.angle_gamma   90.00
#
_symmetry.space_group_name_H-M   'P 1'
#
loop_
_entity.id
_entity.type
_entity.pdbx_description
1 polymer ?
#
loop_
_entity_poly.entity_id
_entity_poly.type
_entity_poly.pdbx_seq_one_letter_code
_entity_poly.pdbx_strand_id
1 'polypeptide(L)'
;KSIIGMKNMRLPDNAIYDIAPAASTERILLLMLPGAKNTPQQLADYGFIRTLRERGLPVDVLVLDAHVDLYLERADIERLLMQTLDEVRASGYRRIWLLGISLGGTGAMLCATQRSAEIEGVLLLAPFLGTRGIIAEVEAAGGLQKWQAGDISSRDYERALLEQLKSRPPGTAGFPPVFLGYGREDRYRGSSVMLSAHLPGQRVAVIPGGHDWETWVMLWQKLLDLQPFT
;
A
#
# COMPACT_ATOMS: atom_id res chain seq x y z
N LYS A 1 -27.78 -7.29 -17.36
CA LYS A 1 -26.88 -8.48 -17.31
C LYS A 1 -26.22 -8.48 -15.95
N SER A 2 -26.54 -9.50 -15.14
CA SER A 2 -26.05 -9.69 -13.77
C SER A 2 -24.51 -9.70 -13.77
N ILE A 3 -23.89 -8.97 -12.85
CA ILE A 3 -22.45 -9.06 -12.57
C ILE A 3 -22.27 -10.44 -11.91
N ILE A 4 -22.07 -11.46 -12.74
CA ILE A 4 -21.88 -12.85 -12.32
C ILE A 4 -20.44 -12.94 -11.82
N GLY A 5 -20.25 -13.24 -10.56
CA GLY A 5 -18.95 -13.55 -9.94
C GLY A 5 -18.61 -12.78 -8.67
N MET A 6 -19.14 -11.58 -8.44
CA MET A 6 -18.76 -10.73 -7.29
C MET A 6 -19.55 -11.02 -6.00
N LYS A 7 -20.55 -11.88 -6.01
CA LYS A 7 -21.46 -12.13 -4.87
C LYS A 7 -20.91 -13.05 -3.79
N ASN A 8 -19.77 -13.72 -3.99
CA ASN A 8 -19.27 -14.77 -3.09
C ASN A 8 -17.83 -14.57 -2.60
N MET A 9 -17.29 -13.34 -2.63
CA MET A 9 -15.98 -13.09 -2.06
C MET A 9 -16.05 -13.25 -0.54
N ARG A 10 -15.24 -14.15 0.02
CA ARG A 10 -15.09 -14.29 1.47
C ARG A 10 -14.19 -13.15 1.97
N LEU A 11 -14.82 -12.18 2.58
CA LEU A 11 -14.09 -11.03 3.14
C LEU A 11 -13.64 -11.36 4.56
N PRO A 12 -12.45 -10.88 4.97
CA PRO A 12 -12.05 -10.87 6.37
C PRO A 12 -13.05 -10.09 7.23
N ASP A 13 -13.09 -10.42 8.52
CA ASP A 13 -13.93 -9.69 9.47
C ASP A 13 -13.62 -8.19 9.45
N ASN A 14 -14.64 -7.37 9.69
CA ASN A 14 -14.58 -5.91 9.69
C ASN A 14 -14.09 -5.24 8.39
N ALA A 15 -13.88 -5.97 7.31
CA ALA A 15 -13.52 -5.37 6.03
C ALA A 15 -14.67 -4.53 5.46
N ILE A 16 -14.33 -3.43 4.79
CA ILE A 16 -15.31 -2.62 4.05
C ILE A 16 -15.13 -2.90 2.56
N TYR A 17 -16.22 -3.26 1.90
CA TYR A 17 -16.24 -3.44 0.47
C TYR A 17 -17.23 -2.48 -0.17
N ASP A 18 -16.76 -1.62 -1.05
CA ASP A 18 -17.55 -0.60 -1.73
C ASP A 18 -17.38 -0.72 -3.24
N ILE A 19 -18.49 -0.91 -3.95
CA ILE A 19 -18.53 -1.11 -5.39
C ILE A 19 -18.84 0.22 -6.09
N ALA A 20 -18.01 0.60 -7.06
CA ALA A 20 -18.25 1.78 -7.86
C ALA A 20 -19.55 1.64 -8.68
N PRO A 21 -20.37 2.70 -8.77
CA PRO A 21 -21.65 2.64 -9.50
C PRO A 21 -21.48 2.48 -11.01
N ALA A 22 -20.29 2.76 -11.55
CA ALA A 22 -20.03 2.67 -12.98
C ALA A 22 -20.02 1.23 -13.49
N ALA A 23 -20.71 0.94 -14.56
CA ALA A 23 -20.67 -0.33 -15.26
C ALA A 23 -19.42 -0.37 -16.16
N SER A 24 -18.33 -0.97 -15.66
CA SER A 24 -17.14 -1.28 -16.47
C SER A 24 -17.01 -2.79 -16.62
N THR A 25 -16.59 -3.26 -17.79
CA THR A 25 -16.26 -4.67 -18.04
C THR A 25 -14.89 -5.02 -17.42
N GLU A 26 -14.00 -4.06 -17.30
CA GLU A 26 -12.70 -4.18 -16.64
C GLU A 26 -12.69 -3.36 -15.35
N ARG A 27 -13.04 -4.01 -14.26
CA ARG A 27 -13.10 -3.36 -12.94
C ARG A 27 -11.73 -3.36 -12.29
N ILE A 28 -11.35 -2.21 -11.74
CA ILE A 28 -10.18 -2.06 -10.88
C ILE A 28 -10.63 -2.28 -9.44
N LEU A 29 -9.90 -3.10 -8.69
CA LEU A 29 -10.02 -3.17 -7.24
C LEU A 29 -8.85 -2.44 -6.59
N LEU A 30 -9.13 -1.50 -5.70
CA LEU A 30 -8.17 -0.88 -4.81
C LEU A 30 -8.27 -1.53 -3.42
N LEU A 31 -7.27 -2.31 -3.07
CA LEU A 31 -7.10 -2.89 -1.74
C LEU A 31 -6.41 -1.87 -0.85
N MET A 32 -7.10 -1.40 0.20
CA MET A 32 -6.60 -0.40 1.13
C MET A 32 -6.18 -1.04 2.46
N LEU A 33 -4.98 -0.71 2.91
CA LEU A 33 -4.38 -1.17 4.16
C LEU A 33 -4.17 0.01 5.11
N PRO A 34 -4.90 0.06 6.24
CA PRO A 34 -4.79 1.12 7.23
C PRO A 34 -3.44 1.16 7.95
N GLY A 35 -3.16 2.26 8.63
CA GLY A 35 -2.04 2.34 9.56
C GLY A 35 -2.26 1.53 10.84
N ALA A 36 -1.21 1.39 11.65
CA ALA A 36 -1.14 0.51 12.83
C ALA A 36 -2.29 0.63 13.84
N LYS A 37 -2.85 1.83 13.99
CA LYS A 37 -3.93 2.14 14.95
C LYS A 37 -5.22 2.59 14.26
N ASN A 38 -5.32 2.34 12.97
CA ASN A 38 -6.43 2.81 12.17
C ASN A 38 -7.35 1.64 11.79
N THR A 39 -8.63 1.95 11.68
CA THR A 39 -9.67 0.98 11.30
C THR A 39 -10.13 1.23 9.87
N PRO A 40 -10.74 0.25 9.20
CA PRO A 40 -11.39 0.45 7.91
C PRO A 40 -12.43 1.57 7.94
N GLN A 41 -13.19 1.69 9.02
CA GLN A 41 -14.20 2.73 9.19
C GLN A 41 -13.58 4.13 9.18
N GLN A 42 -12.43 4.32 9.82
CA GLN A 42 -11.75 5.61 9.80
C GLN A 42 -11.34 6.03 8.38
N LEU A 43 -10.86 5.12 7.53
CA LEU A 43 -10.58 5.45 6.12
C LEU A 43 -11.84 5.93 5.39
N ALA A 44 -12.98 5.29 5.65
CA ALA A 44 -14.26 5.71 5.09
C ALA A 44 -14.67 7.09 5.64
N ASP A 45 -14.58 7.32 6.94
CA ASP A 45 -14.97 8.56 7.62
C ASP A 45 -14.10 9.75 7.17
N TYR A 46 -12.78 9.54 6.98
CA TYR A 46 -11.87 10.55 6.43
C TYR A 46 -11.99 10.75 4.93
N GLY A 47 -12.94 10.06 4.27
CA GLY A 47 -13.36 10.33 2.91
C GLY A 47 -12.53 9.66 1.82
N PHE A 48 -11.72 8.66 2.12
CA PHE A 48 -10.91 7.98 1.10
C PHE A 48 -11.77 7.35 -0.01
N ILE A 49 -12.86 6.68 0.36
CA ILE A 49 -13.82 6.11 -0.60
C ILE A 49 -14.63 7.23 -1.27
N ARG A 50 -15.15 8.18 -0.48
CA ARG A 50 -15.94 9.30 -0.98
C ARG A 50 -15.20 10.08 -2.07
N THR A 51 -13.92 10.36 -1.89
CA THR A 51 -13.10 11.05 -2.88
C THR A 51 -13.09 10.35 -4.23
N LEU A 52 -13.00 9.02 -4.26
CA LEU A 52 -13.08 8.24 -5.51
C LEU A 52 -14.44 8.41 -6.17
N ARG A 53 -15.52 8.43 -5.40
CA ARG A 53 -16.91 8.60 -5.89
C ARG A 53 -17.13 10.00 -6.44
N GLU A 54 -16.70 11.04 -5.72
CA GLU A 54 -16.78 12.45 -6.15
C GLU A 54 -15.99 12.72 -7.44
N ARG A 55 -14.88 12.00 -7.65
CA ARG A 55 -14.10 12.07 -8.89
C ARG A 55 -14.64 11.17 -10.02
N GLY A 56 -15.71 10.43 -9.77
CA GLY A 56 -16.32 9.53 -10.77
C GLY A 56 -15.40 8.36 -11.17
N LEU A 57 -14.44 7.99 -10.35
CA LEU A 57 -13.48 6.92 -10.66
C LEU A 57 -14.15 5.53 -10.56
N PRO A 58 -14.05 4.68 -11.60
CA PRO A 58 -14.67 3.35 -11.63
C PRO A 58 -13.83 2.31 -10.89
N VAL A 59 -13.46 2.62 -9.65
CA VAL A 59 -12.59 1.82 -8.80
C VAL A 59 -13.39 1.24 -7.65
N ASP A 60 -13.47 -0.07 -7.55
CA ASP A 60 -14.01 -0.77 -6.38
C ASP A 60 -13.00 -0.74 -5.26
N VAL A 61 -13.46 -0.69 -4.03
CA VAL A 61 -12.60 -0.56 -2.86
C VAL A 61 -12.82 -1.73 -1.91
N LEU A 62 -11.73 -2.33 -1.45
CA LEU A 62 -11.72 -3.26 -0.33
C LEU A 62 -10.76 -2.73 0.72
N VAL A 63 -11.28 -2.34 1.89
CA VAL A 63 -10.46 -1.92 3.03
C VAL A 63 -10.35 -3.08 4.00
N LEU A 64 -9.14 -3.55 4.29
CA LEU A 64 -8.90 -4.62 5.24
C LEU A 64 -8.71 -4.08 6.66
N ASP A 65 -9.14 -4.85 7.64
CA ASP A 65 -8.79 -4.64 9.03
C ASP A 65 -7.43 -5.28 9.34
N ALA A 66 -6.37 -4.70 8.76
CA ALA A 66 -4.99 -5.15 8.94
C ALA A 66 -4.34 -4.42 10.12
N HIS A 67 -4.83 -4.70 11.34
CA HIS A 67 -4.35 -4.03 12.55
C HIS A 67 -2.94 -4.50 12.97
N VAL A 68 -2.31 -3.72 13.86
CA VAL A 68 -0.89 -3.89 14.23
C VAL A 68 -0.52 -5.28 14.72
N ASP A 69 -1.42 -5.98 15.43
CA ASP A 69 -1.13 -7.31 15.98
C ASP A 69 -0.80 -8.34 14.90
N LEU A 70 -1.38 -8.20 13.70
CA LEU A 70 -1.06 -9.08 12.56
C LEU A 70 0.37 -8.90 12.04
N TYR A 71 0.99 -7.75 12.30
CA TYR A 71 2.37 -7.48 11.91
C TYR A 71 3.41 -7.94 12.95
N LEU A 72 2.97 -8.39 14.14
CA LEU A 72 3.88 -8.93 15.15
C LEU A 72 4.51 -10.26 14.72
N GLU A 73 3.76 -11.04 13.93
CA GLU A 73 4.26 -12.28 13.32
C GLU A 73 4.14 -12.14 11.79
N ARG A 74 5.26 -12.18 11.09
CA ARG A 74 5.32 -12.08 9.63
C ARG A 74 4.33 -13.02 8.92
N ALA A 75 4.24 -14.27 9.40
CA ALA A 75 3.36 -15.27 8.79
C ALA A 75 1.87 -14.91 8.86
N ASP A 76 1.44 -14.12 9.85
CA ASP A 76 0.03 -13.79 10.02
C ASP A 76 -0.41 -12.72 9.03
N ILE A 77 0.36 -11.65 8.89
CA ILE A 77 0.04 -10.62 7.90
C ILE A 77 0.20 -11.16 6.47
N GLU A 78 1.23 -11.93 6.18
CA GLU A 78 1.42 -12.54 4.86
C GLU A 78 0.25 -13.46 4.52
N ARG A 79 -0.22 -14.29 5.46
CA ARG A 79 -1.37 -15.17 5.26
C ARG A 79 -2.64 -14.38 4.92
N LEU A 80 -2.96 -13.35 5.71
CA LEU A 80 -4.11 -12.50 5.45
C LEU A 80 -4.05 -11.90 4.05
N LEU A 81 -2.92 -11.30 3.69
CA LEU A 81 -2.76 -10.61 2.41
C LEU A 81 -2.83 -11.58 1.22
N MET A 82 -2.15 -12.72 1.29
CA MET A 82 -2.15 -13.70 0.20
C MET A 82 -3.53 -14.35 0.02
N GLN A 83 -4.21 -14.71 1.09
CA GLN A 83 -5.58 -15.23 1.02
C GLN A 83 -6.55 -14.20 0.46
N THR A 84 -6.42 -12.92 0.84
CA THR A 84 -7.25 -11.85 0.29
C THR A 84 -7.03 -11.67 -1.21
N LEU A 85 -5.77 -11.68 -1.67
CA LEU A 85 -5.46 -11.58 -3.10
C LEU A 85 -6.04 -12.78 -3.88
N ASP A 86 -5.96 -13.99 -3.34
CA ASP A 86 -6.53 -15.19 -3.96
C ASP A 86 -8.06 -15.07 -4.10
N GLU A 87 -8.77 -14.64 -3.05
CA GLU A 87 -10.22 -14.40 -3.07
C GLU A 87 -10.61 -13.29 -4.07
N VAL A 88 -9.87 -12.19 -4.09
CA VAL A 88 -10.08 -11.09 -5.03
C VAL A 88 -9.93 -11.58 -6.48
N ARG A 89 -8.90 -12.35 -6.77
CA ARG A 89 -8.69 -12.89 -8.12
C ARG A 89 -9.74 -13.96 -8.49
N ALA A 90 -10.11 -14.82 -7.55
CA ALA A 90 -11.18 -15.81 -7.73
C ALA A 90 -12.53 -15.13 -8.02
N SER A 91 -12.74 -13.93 -7.45
CA SER A 91 -13.93 -13.10 -7.70
C SER A 91 -13.93 -12.39 -9.06
N GLY A 92 -12.86 -12.57 -9.85
CA GLY A 92 -12.80 -12.06 -11.23
C GLY A 92 -11.99 -10.79 -11.44
N TYR A 93 -11.47 -10.16 -10.38
CA TYR A 93 -10.61 -8.99 -10.56
C TYR A 93 -9.28 -9.38 -11.21
N ARG A 94 -8.88 -8.59 -12.20
CA ARG A 94 -7.60 -8.73 -12.92
C ARG A 94 -6.71 -7.50 -12.74
N ARG A 95 -7.33 -6.35 -12.49
CA ARG A 95 -6.67 -5.08 -12.25
C ARG A 95 -6.73 -4.79 -10.75
N ILE A 96 -5.63 -5.04 -10.04
CA ILE A 96 -5.54 -4.89 -8.58
C ILE A 96 -4.53 -3.80 -8.26
N TRP A 97 -4.97 -2.79 -7.55
CA TRP A 97 -4.16 -1.71 -6.99
C TRP A 97 -4.11 -1.81 -5.47
N LEU A 98 -3.03 -1.37 -4.88
CA LEU A 98 -2.83 -1.33 -3.44
C LEU A 98 -2.73 0.11 -2.96
N LEU A 99 -3.34 0.42 -1.81
CA LEU A 99 -3.07 1.62 -1.04
C LEU A 99 -2.60 1.21 0.35
N GLY A 100 -1.45 1.70 0.78
CA GLY A 100 -0.94 1.49 2.13
C GLY A 100 -0.66 2.80 2.84
N ILE A 101 -1.19 2.97 4.06
CA ILE A 101 -0.94 4.12 4.92
C ILE A 101 -0.06 3.68 6.08
N SER A 102 1.07 4.35 6.31
CA SER A 102 1.97 4.05 7.44
C SER A 102 2.35 2.55 7.46
N LEU A 103 2.00 1.80 8.52
CA LEU A 103 2.23 0.36 8.61
C LEU A 103 1.53 -0.43 7.49
N GLY A 104 0.37 0.04 7.01
CA GLY A 104 -0.28 -0.51 5.82
C GLY A 104 0.60 -0.44 4.57
N GLY A 105 1.54 0.50 4.52
CA GLY A 105 2.57 0.57 3.48
C GLY A 105 3.50 -0.65 3.48
N THR A 106 3.85 -1.18 4.66
CA THR A 106 4.56 -2.46 4.78
C THR A 106 3.77 -3.58 4.11
N GLY A 107 2.47 -3.71 4.45
CA GLY A 107 1.60 -4.72 3.86
C GLY A 107 1.48 -4.59 2.34
N ALA A 108 1.29 -3.38 1.83
CA ALA A 108 1.23 -3.13 0.39
C ALA A 108 2.52 -3.52 -0.32
N MET A 109 3.68 -3.21 0.27
CA MET A 109 4.97 -3.56 -0.32
C MET A 109 5.27 -5.06 -0.21
N LEU A 110 4.82 -5.76 0.83
CA LEU A 110 4.87 -7.22 0.90
C LEU A 110 4.09 -7.87 -0.25
N CYS A 111 2.86 -7.41 -0.52
CA CYS A 111 2.09 -7.87 -1.67
C CYS A 111 2.83 -7.59 -3.00
N ALA A 112 3.31 -6.38 -3.18
CA ALA A 112 3.98 -5.96 -4.41
C ALA A 112 5.29 -6.73 -4.67
N THR A 113 6.02 -7.12 -3.62
CA THR A 113 7.25 -7.93 -3.78
C THR A 113 6.93 -9.40 -4.05
N GLN A 114 5.93 -9.98 -3.38
CA GLN A 114 5.63 -11.41 -3.49
C GLN A 114 4.73 -11.76 -4.68
N ARG A 115 3.82 -10.87 -5.05
CA ARG A 115 2.80 -11.09 -6.10
C ARG A 115 2.82 -9.98 -7.17
N SER A 116 4.00 -9.50 -7.52
CA SER A 116 4.20 -8.35 -8.42
C SER A 116 3.49 -8.47 -9.77
N ALA A 117 3.40 -9.67 -10.33
CA ALA A 117 2.72 -9.91 -11.62
C ALA A 117 1.19 -9.77 -11.54
N GLU A 118 0.63 -9.72 -10.33
CA GLU A 118 -0.81 -9.63 -10.09
C GLU A 118 -1.23 -8.22 -9.66
N ILE A 119 -0.27 -7.38 -9.31
CA ILE A 119 -0.50 -6.01 -8.83
C ILE A 119 -0.20 -5.03 -9.97
N GLU A 120 -1.18 -4.23 -10.31
CA GLU A 120 -1.08 -3.22 -11.38
C GLU A 120 -0.39 -1.94 -10.91
N GLY A 121 -0.51 -1.60 -9.64
CA GLY A 121 0.19 -0.46 -9.05
C GLY A 121 -0.01 -0.32 -7.55
N VAL A 122 0.81 0.54 -6.94
CA VAL A 122 0.84 0.77 -5.49
C VAL A 122 0.81 2.25 -5.19
N LEU A 123 -0.05 2.64 -4.26
CA LEU A 123 -0.16 3.98 -3.70
C LEU A 123 0.29 3.93 -2.24
N LEU A 124 1.22 4.76 -1.85
CA LEU A 124 1.78 4.79 -0.49
C LEU A 124 1.62 6.18 0.13
N LEU A 125 1.04 6.23 1.30
CA LEU A 125 0.92 7.44 2.10
C LEU A 125 1.75 7.29 3.37
N ALA A 126 2.86 8.03 3.46
CA ALA A 126 3.78 8.02 4.59
C ALA A 126 4.14 6.59 5.07
N PRO A 127 4.60 5.70 4.18
CA PRO A 127 4.78 4.28 4.49
C PRO A 127 5.81 4.07 5.59
N PHE A 128 5.51 3.12 6.48
CA PHE A 128 6.47 2.60 7.44
C PHE A 128 7.10 1.33 6.84
N LEU A 129 8.39 1.39 6.50
CA LEU A 129 9.12 0.26 5.89
C LEU A 129 10.23 -0.28 6.80
N GLY A 130 10.35 0.25 7.99
CA GLY A 130 11.30 -0.17 8.99
C GLY A 130 11.36 0.80 10.15
N THR A 131 11.83 0.34 11.31
CA THR A 131 12.06 1.19 12.47
C THR A 131 13.09 2.28 12.15
N ARG A 132 13.09 3.34 12.96
CA ARG A 132 14.08 4.42 12.82
C ARG A 132 15.52 3.89 12.87
N GLY A 133 15.78 2.87 13.69
CA GLY A 133 17.10 2.25 13.78
C GLY A 133 17.52 1.59 12.48
N ILE A 134 16.65 0.78 11.88
CA ILE A 134 16.91 0.11 10.59
C ILE A 134 17.08 1.14 9.46
N ILE A 135 16.22 2.16 9.41
CA ILE A 135 16.34 3.21 8.39
C ILE A 135 17.65 4.00 8.57
N ALA A 136 18.08 4.29 9.80
CA ALA A 136 19.36 4.94 10.06
C ALA A 136 20.56 4.06 9.63
N GLU A 137 20.48 2.72 9.79
CA GLU A 137 21.49 1.80 9.25
C GLU A 137 21.57 1.90 7.72
N VAL A 138 20.43 1.98 7.04
CA VAL A 138 20.38 2.13 5.57
C VAL A 138 21.02 3.45 5.14
N GLU A 139 20.69 4.54 5.82
CA GLU A 139 21.29 5.87 5.57
C GLU A 139 22.80 5.86 5.78
N ALA A 140 23.25 5.29 6.91
CA ALA A 140 24.68 5.19 7.25
C ALA A 140 25.47 4.35 6.24
N ALA A 141 24.84 3.33 5.65
CA ALA A 141 25.43 2.53 4.58
C ALA A 141 25.52 3.28 3.23
N GLY A 142 24.90 4.45 3.11
CA GLY A 142 24.83 5.21 1.87
C GLY A 142 23.71 4.76 0.94
N GLY A 143 22.62 4.25 1.51
CA GLY A 143 21.39 3.86 0.82
C GLY A 143 21.15 2.35 0.76
N LEU A 144 19.94 1.99 0.35
CA LEU A 144 19.44 0.61 0.37
C LEU A 144 20.34 -0.35 -0.43
N GLN A 145 20.89 0.07 -1.56
CA GLN A 145 21.73 -0.78 -2.42
C GLN A 145 23.06 -1.17 -1.78
N LYS A 146 23.57 -0.37 -0.85
CA LYS A 146 24.83 -0.63 -0.13
C LYS A 146 24.61 -1.28 1.23
N TRP A 147 23.39 -1.18 1.75
CA TRP A 147 23.05 -1.72 3.07
C TRP A 147 23.15 -3.27 3.09
N GLN A 148 23.50 -3.81 4.25
CA GLN A 148 23.57 -5.26 4.50
C GLN A 148 22.60 -5.59 5.64
N ALA A 149 21.66 -6.48 5.37
CA ALA A 149 20.64 -6.86 6.34
C ALA A 149 21.19 -7.62 7.56
N GLY A 150 22.33 -8.27 7.41
CA GLY A 150 22.84 -9.21 8.41
C GLY A 150 21.97 -10.48 8.51
N ASP A 151 21.97 -11.11 9.66
CA ASP A 151 21.11 -12.27 9.91
C ASP A 151 19.67 -11.84 10.10
N ILE A 152 18.77 -12.39 9.30
CA ILE A 152 17.33 -12.07 9.32
C ILE A 152 16.59 -13.20 10.05
N SER A 153 16.01 -12.88 11.21
CA SER A 153 15.16 -13.83 11.93
C SER A 153 13.79 -14.00 11.27
N SER A 154 13.07 -15.06 11.61
CA SER A 154 11.70 -15.30 11.10
C SER A 154 10.69 -14.20 11.47
N ARG A 155 10.98 -13.42 12.52
CA ARG A 155 10.15 -12.30 12.98
C ARG A 155 10.54 -10.96 12.36
N ASP A 156 11.71 -10.87 11.75
CA ASP A 156 12.25 -9.63 11.20
C ASP A 156 11.72 -9.38 9.78
N TYR A 157 10.45 -9.05 9.70
CA TYR A 157 9.81 -8.74 8.40
C TYR A 157 10.35 -7.45 7.78
N GLU A 158 10.82 -6.50 8.58
CA GLU A 158 11.33 -5.21 8.12
C GLU A 158 12.63 -5.40 7.32
N ARG A 159 13.61 -6.09 7.91
CA ARG A 159 14.86 -6.41 7.20
C ARG A 159 14.62 -7.32 6.00
N ALA A 160 13.72 -8.29 6.14
CA ALA A 160 13.35 -9.17 5.02
C ALA A 160 12.72 -8.40 3.86
N LEU A 161 11.81 -7.46 4.14
CA LEU A 161 11.22 -6.59 3.13
C LEU A 161 12.26 -5.69 2.46
N LEU A 162 13.13 -5.04 3.25
CA LEU A 162 14.18 -4.18 2.70
C LEU A 162 15.17 -4.94 1.83
N GLU A 163 15.52 -6.20 2.18
CA GLU A 163 16.38 -7.05 1.35
C GLU A 163 15.68 -7.43 0.02
N GLN A 164 14.38 -7.69 0.05
CA GLN A 164 13.59 -7.90 -1.18
C GLN A 164 13.57 -6.64 -2.05
N LEU A 165 13.33 -5.46 -1.45
CA LEU A 165 13.34 -4.19 -2.16
C LEU A 165 14.72 -3.81 -2.70
N LYS A 166 15.80 -4.20 -2.01
CA LYS A 166 17.16 -4.06 -2.51
C LYS A 166 17.42 -4.95 -3.74
N SER A 167 16.98 -6.21 -3.69
CA SER A 167 17.17 -7.17 -4.76
C SER A 167 16.34 -6.83 -6.00
N ARG A 168 15.18 -6.25 -5.80
CA ARG A 168 14.24 -5.84 -6.85
C ARG A 168 13.65 -4.47 -6.51
N PRO A 169 14.37 -3.39 -6.80
CA PRO A 169 13.93 -2.05 -6.42
C PRO A 169 12.63 -1.63 -7.12
N PRO A 170 11.75 -0.91 -6.42
CA PRO A 170 10.65 -0.19 -7.05
C PRO A 170 11.18 0.72 -8.17
N GLY A 171 10.41 0.85 -9.25
CA GLY A 171 10.84 1.61 -10.43
C GLY A 171 11.61 0.81 -11.47
N THR A 172 11.99 -0.45 -11.17
CA THR A 172 12.61 -1.36 -12.14
C THR A 172 11.57 -2.14 -12.94
N ALA A 173 11.96 -2.65 -14.10
CA ALA A 173 11.08 -3.47 -14.94
C ALA A 173 10.56 -4.69 -14.18
N GLY A 174 9.24 -4.92 -14.27
CA GLY A 174 8.56 -6.02 -13.61
C GLY A 174 8.22 -5.77 -12.13
N PHE A 175 8.53 -4.60 -11.57
CA PHE A 175 7.93 -4.13 -10.32
C PHE A 175 6.73 -3.22 -10.65
N PRO A 176 5.58 -3.36 -9.96
CA PRO A 176 4.43 -2.48 -10.24
C PRO A 176 4.79 -1.02 -9.99
N PRO A 177 4.21 -0.07 -10.76
CA PRO A 177 4.43 1.35 -10.53
C PRO A 177 4.03 1.75 -9.11
N VAL A 178 4.89 2.51 -8.44
CA VAL A 178 4.68 3.02 -7.09
C VAL A 178 4.50 4.53 -7.13
N PHE A 179 3.43 5.01 -6.52
CA PHE A 179 3.15 6.42 -6.25
C PHE A 179 3.30 6.67 -4.75
N LEU A 180 4.09 7.65 -4.38
CA LEU A 180 4.47 7.91 -3.00
C LEU A 180 4.08 9.31 -2.57
N GLY A 181 3.39 9.43 -1.44
CA GLY A 181 3.13 10.71 -0.79
C GLY A 181 3.59 10.72 0.66
N TYR A 182 4.24 11.80 1.09
CA TYR A 182 4.60 11.97 2.50
C TYR A 182 4.70 13.43 2.93
N GLY A 183 4.53 13.67 4.23
CA GLY A 183 4.70 14.98 4.85
C GLY A 183 6.17 15.31 5.07
N ARG A 184 6.53 16.57 4.85
CA ARG A 184 7.91 17.04 5.03
C ARG A 184 8.36 16.98 6.49
N GLU A 185 7.42 17.17 7.41
CA GLU A 185 7.63 17.16 8.86
C GLU A 185 7.28 15.81 9.50
N ASP A 186 7.00 14.80 8.68
CA ASP A 186 6.69 13.45 9.16
C ASP A 186 7.89 12.86 9.91
N ARG A 187 7.66 12.46 11.16
CA ARG A 187 8.69 11.86 12.02
C ARG A 187 9.21 10.51 11.54
N TYR A 188 8.47 9.84 10.64
CA TYR A 188 8.84 8.55 10.01
C TYR A 188 9.25 8.70 8.54
N ARG A 189 9.44 9.92 8.05
CA ARG A 189 9.74 10.20 6.64
C ARG A 189 10.98 9.47 6.09
N GLY A 190 11.86 8.96 6.95
CA GLY A 190 13.06 8.24 6.52
C GLY A 190 12.76 7.09 5.56
N SER A 191 11.72 6.29 5.84
CA SER A 191 11.25 5.25 4.91
C SER A 191 10.85 5.83 3.55
N SER A 192 10.12 6.94 3.55
CA SER A 192 9.67 7.60 2.31
C SER A 192 10.82 8.21 1.53
N VAL A 193 11.77 8.86 2.21
CA VAL A 193 12.97 9.42 1.58
C VAL A 193 13.81 8.30 0.93
N MET A 194 14.05 7.20 1.66
CA MET A 194 14.74 6.03 1.15
C MET A 194 14.06 5.48 -0.12
N LEU A 195 12.75 5.32 -0.08
CA LEU A 195 11.98 4.78 -1.20
C LEU A 195 11.97 5.73 -2.40
N SER A 196 11.84 7.04 -2.17
CA SER A 196 11.78 8.07 -3.22
C SER A 196 13.02 8.09 -4.09
N ALA A 197 14.18 7.68 -3.57
CA ALA A 197 15.42 7.57 -4.34
C ALA A 197 15.35 6.55 -5.48
N HIS A 198 14.38 5.66 -5.44
CA HIS A 198 14.16 4.61 -6.46
C HIS A 198 12.96 4.89 -7.37
N LEU A 199 12.27 6.02 -7.18
CA LEU A 199 11.05 6.33 -7.92
C LEU A 199 11.24 7.52 -8.87
N PRO A 200 10.53 7.53 -10.01
CA PRO A 200 10.45 8.72 -10.84
C PRO A 200 9.85 9.89 -10.06
N GLY A 201 10.47 11.07 -10.14
CA GLY A 201 10.06 12.25 -9.35
C GLY A 201 8.58 12.64 -9.55
N GLN A 202 8.02 12.44 -10.75
CA GLN A 202 6.61 12.72 -11.05
C GLN A 202 5.63 11.79 -10.31
N ARG A 203 6.11 10.73 -9.67
CA ARG A 203 5.30 9.81 -8.83
C ARG A 203 5.47 10.07 -7.34
N VAL A 204 6.20 11.12 -6.97
CA VAL A 204 6.46 11.46 -5.57
C VAL A 204 5.83 12.80 -5.23
N ALA A 205 4.92 12.81 -4.26
CA ALA A 205 4.29 14.01 -3.72
C ALA A 205 4.81 14.29 -2.30
N VAL A 206 5.43 15.46 -2.11
CA VAL A 206 5.89 15.93 -0.80
C VAL A 206 5.18 17.22 -0.46
N ILE A 207 4.45 17.23 0.65
CA ILE A 207 3.71 18.40 1.11
C ILE A 207 4.16 18.81 2.52
N PRO A 208 3.90 20.04 3.00
CA PRO A 208 3.97 20.34 4.42
C PRO A 208 3.02 19.44 5.20
N GLY A 209 3.41 19.01 6.40
CA GLY A 209 2.59 18.18 7.27
C GLY A 209 3.32 17.01 7.91
N GLY A 210 2.68 16.40 8.89
CA GLY A 210 3.23 15.34 9.74
C GLY A 210 2.74 13.93 9.39
N HIS A 211 2.75 13.07 10.42
CA HIS A 211 2.26 11.69 10.32
C HIS A 211 0.84 11.61 10.90
N ASP A 212 -0.11 12.19 10.21
CA ASP A 212 -1.48 12.40 10.68
C ASP A 212 -2.52 12.35 9.55
N TRP A 213 -3.79 12.26 9.94
CA TRP A 213 -4.90 12.16 9.00
C TRP A 213 -5.04 13.35 8.06
N GLU A 214 -4.81 14.57 8.54
CA GLU A 214 -4.93 15.77 7.73
C GLU A 214 -3.93 15.72 6.56
N THR A 215 -2.68 15.39 6.86
CA THR A 215 -1.64 15.21 5.86
C THR A 215 -1.97 14.05 4.90
N TRP A 216 -2.43 12.91 5.40
CA TRP A 216 -2.76 11.75 4.54
C TRP A 216 -3.94 12.02 3.60
N VAL A 217 -4.96 12.75 4.05
CA VAL A 217 -6.08 13.15 3.19
C VAL A 217 -5.60 14.08 2.07
N MET A 218 -4.76 15.06 2.37
CA MET A 218 -4.17 15.94 1.34
C MET A 218 -3.29 15.16 0.36
N LEU A 219 -2.48 14.24 0.85
CA LEU A 219 -1.65 13.37 0.01
C LEU A 219 -2.48 12.45 -0.86
N TRP A 220 -3.59 11.91 -0.35
CA TRP A 220 -4.53 11.10 -1.13
C TRP A 220 -5.05 11.87 -2.33
N GLN A 221 -5.50 13.12 -2.13
CA GLN A 221 -5.92 13.98 -3.23
C GLN A 221 -4.80 14.19 -4.25
N LYS A 222 -3.57 14.47 -3.79
CA LYS A 222 -2.41 14.68 -4.65
C LYS A 222 -2.05 13.45 -5.47
N LEU A 223 -2.07 12.26 -4.89
CA LEU A 223 -1.79 11.03 -5.64
C LEU A 223 -2.87 10.74 -6.69
N LEU A 224 -4.13 11.04 -6.39
CA LEU A 224 -5.21 10.92 -7.39
C LEU A 224 -5.09 11.94 -8.54
N ASP A 225 -4.54 13.14 -8.28
CA ASP A 225 -4.25 14.13 -9.31
C ASP A 225 -3.21 13.62 -10.33
N LEU A 226 -2.39 12.65 -9.96
CA LEU A 226 -1.43 11.98 -10.85
C LEU A 226 -2.08 10.92 -11.76
N GLN A 227 -3.38 10.73 -11.68
CA GLN A 227 -4.16 9.79 -12.50
C GLN A 227 -3.61 8.35 -12.50
N PRO A 228 -3.44 7.71 -11.34
CA PRO A 228 -2.76 6.42 -11.25
C PRO A 228 -3.49 5.28 -11.98
N PHE A 229 -4.80 5.33 -12.07
CA PHE A 229 -5.66 4.23 -12.59
C PHE A 229 -5.89 4.26 -14.11
N THR A 230 -5.04 4.91 -14.87
CA THR A 230 -5.14 5.02 -16.35
C THR A 230 -4.54 3.82 -17.06
#